data_a147bf0d2e3bccde19d8854e2b36d644
#
_entry.id   a147bf0d2e3bccde19d8854e2b36d644
#
_cell.length_a   1.000
_cell.length_b   1.000
_cell.length_c   1.000
_cell.angle_alpha   90.00
_cell.angle_beta   90.00
_cell.angle_gamma   90.00
#
_symmetry.space_group_name_H-M   'P 1'
#
loop_
_entity.id
_entity.type
_entity.pdbx_description
1 polymer ?
#
loop_
_entity_poly.entity_id
_entity_poly.type
_entity_poly.pdbx_seq_one_letter_code
_entity_poly.pdbx_strand_id
1 'polypeptide(L)'
;MSLYPGSLHNHTDYSNETLRDCINKVNALIDTAIQLGHECVAITDHETISSYIKAEKYYKKIKEQHPDFKLIRGNEIYLTRNDLNAKNFDKTRDRYFHFILLCKDLEGYHQICELSTRAWKRSYISRRLRRRPTYYRDLKEIVGKNPGHLIASSACLGSQLDKFLLQYMDTNDINFYETAKNWCLYIQNIFGVGNFYLEMQPSNGKEQVFVNKQLLKISEELNIPYIITTDSHYLRPEDAFIHETFLNAQDGEREVKSFYETTYMMTDEEIRSFFPYLTEEQIEAAYKTIREIKDKCEDFSILKPLEIPQLPWREFEMYEEEDYDYYFSIIPELQKFAESSHKADRVLVDAVIAGIKSHPDLQNQAAYDALNECLEMTWISSEVNKAQWSAYFLNLQKIIDECWNAGTLVMPARGSGGGFLLLYALDIIQINCLREKTPTFPWRFLNPARVSVLD
;
A
#
# COMPACT_ATOMS: atom_id res chain seq x y z
N MET A 1 -0.21 -4.85 37.09
CA MET A 1 0.38 -4.00 36.04
C MET A 1 0.13 -4.68 34.71
N SER A 2 -0.46 -3.96 33.75
CA SER A 2 -0.61 -4.49 32.40
C SER A 2 0.69 -4.34 31.62
N LEU A 3 0.95 -5.27 30.70
CA LEU A 3 2.09 -5.15 29.79
C LEU A 3 1.81 -4.08 28.73
N TYR A 4 2.88 -3.51 28.16
CA TYR A 4 2.78 -2.57 27.05
C TYR A 4 2.06 -3.21 25.86
N PRO A 5 0.94 -2.62 25.38
CA PRO A 5 0.11 -3.28 24.36
C PRO A 5 0.72 -3.26 22.95
N GLY A 6 1.68 -2.40 22.70
CA GLY A 6 2.35 -2.28 21.42
C GLY A 6 2.35 -0.85 20.86
N SER A 7 3.25 -0.60 19.92
CA SER A 7 3.43 0.71 19.31
C SER A 7 2.49 0.93 18.14
N LEU A 8 1.83 2.08 18.13
CA LEU A 8 0.96 2.54 17.05
C LEU A 8 1.67 3.47 16.04
N HIS A 9 3.00 3.62 16.18
CA HIS A 9 3.87 4.39 15.29
C HIS A 9 5.15 3.61 15.05
N ASN A 10 5.29 3.02 13.87
CA ASN A 10 6.46 2.24 13.48
C ASN A 10 6.69 2.32 11.98
N HIS A 11 7.95 2.26 11.59
CA HIS A 11 8.40 2.32 10.21
C HIS A 11 8.93 0.99 9.70
N THR A 12 8.84 0.81 8.38
CA THR A 12 9.47 -0.30 7.67
C THR A 12 10.43 0.22 6.60
N ASP A 13 11.18 -0.66 5.98
CA ASP A 13 12.07 -0.32 4.87
C ASP A 13 11.36 0.33 3.66
N TYR A 14 10.03 0.29 3.61
CA TYR A 14 9.23 1.04 2.62
C TYR A 14 9.23 2.54 2.88
N SER A 15 9.43 3.01 4.12
CA SER A 15 9.63 4.43 4.46
C SER A 15 10.80 5.05 3.68
N ASN A 16 11.80 4.23 3.32
CA ASN A 16 13.00 4.66 2.62
C ASN A 16 12.77 5.20 1.19
N GLU A 17 11.58 5.02 0.64
CA GLU A 17 11.16 5.70 -0.60
C GLU A 17 11.01 7.21 -0.42
N THR A 18 10.76 7.67 0.80
CA THR A 18 10.53 9.08 1.15
C THR A 18 11.68 9.64 1.95
N LEU A 19 12.04 9.01 3.05
CA LEU A 19 13.13 9.37 3.94
C LEU A 19 13.88 8.07 4.30
N ARG A 20 15.17 8.03 3.96
CA ARG A 20 15.99 6.84 4.21
C ARG A 20 16.50 6.83 5.63
N ASP A 21 15.77 6.22 6.53
CA ASP A 21 16.07 6.20 7.96
C ASP A 21 15.59 4.92 8.68
N CYS A 22 15.03 3.94 7.98
CA CYS A 22 14.50 2.73 8.59
C CYS A 22 15.15 1.46 8.04
N ILE A 23 15.49 0.51 8.93
CA ILE A 23 16.04 -0.81 8.56
C ILE A 23 15.08 -1.96 8.80
N ASN A 24 13.90 -1.71 9.37
CA ASN A 24 12.93 -2.74 9.71
C ASN A 24 12.34 -3.41 8.46
N LYS A 25 12.36 -4.73 8.41
CA LYS A 25 11.58 -5.49 7.43
C LYS A 25 10.18 -5.73 7.96
N VAL A 26 9.17 -5.65 7.08
CA VAL A 26 7.76 -5.81 7.44
C VAL A 26 7.51 -7.04 8.30
N ASN A 27 7.99 -8.21 7.88
CA ASN A 27 7.77 -9.45 8.62
C ASN A 27 8.48 -9.42 9.98
N ALA A 28 9.73 -8.96 10.01
CA ALA A 28 10.51 -8.88 11.24
C ALA A 28 9.91 -7.92 12.26
N LEU A 29 9.31 -6.81 11.82
CA LEU A 29 8.59 -5.88 12.69
C LEU A 29 7.41 -6.58 13.38
N ILE A 30 6.61 -7.32 12.62
CA ILE A 30 5.46 -8.07 13.14
C ILE A 30 5.91 -9.17 14.11
N ASP A 31 6.93 -9.95 13.71
CA ASP A 31 7.47 -11.04 14.54
C ASP A 31 8.05 -10.52 15.85
N THR A 32 8.76 -9.39 15.81
CA THR A 32 9.33 -8.78 17.04
C THR A 32 8.22 -8.28 17.95
N ALA A 33 7.16 -7.66 17.44
CA ALA A 33 6.01 -7.26 18.26
C ALA A 33 5.40 -8.46 19.00
N ILE A 34 5.19 -9.57 18.29
CA ILE A 34 4.65 -10.81 18.89
C ILE A 34 5.62 -11.39 19.95
N GLN A 35 6.93 -11.43 19.65
CA GLN A 35 7.95 -11.93 20.58
C GLN A 35 8.02 -11.11 21.87
N LEU A 36 7.78 -9.79 21.79
CA LEU A 36 7.72 -8.90 22.95
C LEU A 36 6.38 -8.99 23.72
N GLY A 37 5.43 -9.80 23.24
CA GLY A 37 4.11 -9.94 23.86
C GLY A 37 3.17 -8.78 23.59
N HIS A 38 3.43 -7.98 22.55
CA HIS A 38 2.54 -6.90 22.14
C HIS A 38 1.21 -7.47 21.63
N GLU A 39 0.12 -6.79 21.93
CA GLU A 39 -1.23 -7.15 21.46
C GLU A 39 -1.52 -6.63 20.04
N CYS A 40 -0.79 -5.59 19.61
CA CYS A 40 -0.92 -5.00 18.28
C CYS A 40 0.37 -4.32 17.82
N VAL A 41 0.44 -4.06 16.52
CA VAL A 41 1.44 -3.19 15.92
C VAL A 41 0.79 -2.39 14.78
N ALA A 42 1.09 -1.09 14.67
CA ALA A 42 0.75 -0.33 13.49
C ALA A 42 1.97 -0.17 12.58
N ILE A 43 1.73 -0.17 11.27
CA ILE A 43 2.74 0.23 10.26
C ILE A 43 2.33 1.60 9.75
N THR A 44 3.21 2.58 9.91
CA THR A 44 2.95 3.99 9.63
C THR A 44 4.08 4.60 8.79
N ASP A 45 4.45 3.94 7.69
CA ASP A 45 5.54 4.35 6.81
C ASP A 45 5.39 5.81 6.33
N HIS A 46 6.53 6.50 6.10
CA HIS A 46 6.60 7.89 5.64
C HIS A 46 5.96 8.09 4.26
N GLU A 47 4.78 8.72 4.21
CA GLU A 47 4.05 9.12 2.99
C GLU A 47 3.88 7.98 1.97
N THR A 48 3.85 6.75 2.41
CA THR A 48 3.64 5.59 1.56
C THR A 48 2.79 4.52 2.24
N ILE A 49 2.03 3.80 1.44
CA ILE A 49 1.23 2.65 1.85
C ILE A 49 1.70 1.36 1.14
N SER A 50 2.88 1.40 0.53
CA SER A 50 3.41 0.32 -0.30
C SER A 50 3.67 -0.99 0.47
N SER A 51 3.88 -0.91 1.79
CA SER A 51 4.08 -2.08 2.66
C SER A 51 2.81 -2.90 2.93
N TYR A 52 1.61 -2.31 2.74
CA TYR A 52 0.36 -2.89 3.20
C TYR A 52 0.06 -4.28 2.64
N ILE A 53 0.29 -4.50 1.34
CA ILE A 53 0.04 -5.80 0.69
C ILE A 53 0.93 -6.88 1.28
N LYS A 54 2.23 -6.57 1.48
CA LYS A 54 3.19 -7.50 2.08
C LYS A 54 2.83 -7.80 3.54
N ALA A 55 2.48 -6.76 4.29
CA ALA A 55 2.09 -6.86 5.68
C ALA A 55 0.83 -7.74 5.84
N GLU A 56 -0.19 -7.52 5.02
CA GLU A 56 -1.41 -8.32 5.08
C GLU A 56 -1.20 -9.78 4.66
N LYS A 57 -0.46 -10.01 3.57
CA LYS A 57 -0.13 -11.39 3.15
C LYS A 57 0.62 -12.15 4.26
N TYR A 58 1.50 -11.47 4.98
CA TYR A 58 2.22 -12.08 6.11
C TYR A 58 1.30 -12.28 7.31
N TYR A 59 0.55 -11.26 7.69
CA TYR A 59 -0.40 -11.30 8.80
C TYR A 59 -1.42 -12.43 8.66
N LYS A 60 -1.98 -12.64 7.46
CA LYS A 60 -2.89 -13.76 7.19
C LYS A 60 -2.27 -15.13 7.47
N LYS A 61 -0.95 -15.29 7.24
CA LYS A 61 -0.26 -16.56 7.50
C LYS A 61 -0.09 -16.85 8.99
N ILE A 62 0.08 -15.81 9.80
CA ILE A 62 0.34 -15.95 11.23
C ILE A 62 -0.91 -15.82 12.09
N LYS A 63 -2.03 -15.32 11.54
CA LYS A 63 -3.27 -15.03 12.28
C LYS A 63 -3.85 -16.25 12.99
N GLU A 64 -3.75 -17.45 12.40
CA GLU A 64 -4.22 -18.70 13.03
C GLU A 64 -3.43 -19.05 14.29
N GLN A 65 -2.13 -18.71 14.34
CA GLN A 65 -1.26 -18.94 15.47
C GLN A 65 -1.34 -17.84 16.53
N HIS A 66 -1.73 -16.63 16.12
CA HIS A 66 -1.83 -15.44 16.96
C HIS A 66 -3.19 -14.74 16.77
N PRO A 67 -4.32 -15.38 17.17
CA PRO A 67 -5.67 -14.89 16.87
C PRO A 67 -5.98 -13.53 17.50
N ASP A 68 -5.39 -13.23 18.65
CA ASP A 68 -5.63 -11.98 19.40
C ASP A 68 -4.72 -10.84 18.99
N PHE A 69 -3.64 -11.13 18.24
CA PHE A 69 -2.73 -10.11 17.73
C PHE A 69 -3.38 -9.34 16.58
N LYS A 70 -3.21 -8.01 16.57
CA LYS A 70 -3.79 -7.14 15.55
C LYS A 70 -2.72 -6.34 14.80
N LEU A 71 -2.75 -6.42 13.47
CA LEU A 71 -2.01 -5.53 12.58
C LEU A 71 -2.90 -4.34 12.22
N ILE A 72 -2.44 -3.13 12.53
CA ILE A 72 -3.13 -1.87 12.21
C ILE A 72 -2.42 -1.21 11.04
N ARG A 73 -3.18 -0.77 10.04
CA ARG A 73 -2.66 -0.03 8.88
C ARG A 73 -2.71 1.45 9.17
N GLY A 74 -1.59 2.11 8.97
CA GLY A 74 -1.48 3.55 9.17
C GLY A 74 -0.47 4.18 8.21
N ASN A 75 -0.38 5.48 8.23
CA ASN A 75 0.55 6.24 7.41
C ASN A 75 1.02 7.47 8.17
N GLU A 76 2.31 7.73 8.18
CA GLU A 76 2.83 9.00 8.63
C GLU A 76 2.86 9.97 7.45
N ILE A 77 1.90 10.88 7.42
CA ILE A 77 1.80 11.91 6.39
C ILE A 77 2.65 13.14 6.75
N TYR A 78 3.09 13.85 5.72
CA TYR A 78 3.79 15.13 5.87
C TYR A 78 2.83 16.29 5.68
N LEU A 79 2.24 16.71 6.80
CA LEU A 79 1.24 17.76 6.84
C LEU A 79 1.88 19.14 6.69
N THR A 80 1.31 19.99 5.84
CA THR A 80 1.85 21.32 5.58
C THR A 80 0.76 22.32 5.14
N ARG A 81 1.14 23.58 4.95
CA ARG A 81 0.23 24.62 4.45
C ARG A 81 -0.33 24.28 3.07
N ASN A 82 -1.49 24.84 2.76
CA ASN A 82 -2.31 24.46 1.61
C ASN A 82 -1.74 24.78 0.22
N ASP A 83 -0.66 25.52 0.11
CA ASP A 83 -0.10 25.99 -1.14
C ASP A 83 1.39 25.68 -1.34
N LEU A 84 1.98 24.88 -0.44
CA LEU A 84 3.41 24.60 -0.48
C LEU A 84 3.78 23.70 -1.68
N ASN A 85 4.72 24.17 -2.49
CA ASN A 85 5.27 23.47 -3.65
C ASN A 85 6.70 23.94 -3.97
N ALA A 86 7.32 23.37 -5.00
CA ALA A 86 8.71 23.68 -5.36
C ALA A 86 8.98 25.15 -5.64
N LYS A 87 7.99 25.92 -6.14
CA LYS A 87 8.16 27.33 -6.53
C LYS A 87 8.07 28.29 -5.34
N ASN A 88 7.27 27.93 -4.32
CA ASN A 88 7.01 28.79 -3.16
C ASN A 88 7.61 28.28 -1.85
N PHE A 89 8.47 27.25 -1.91
CA PHE A 89 9.14 26.70 -0.75
C PHE A 89 10.24 27.63 -0.24
N ASP A 90 10.13 28.02 1.03
CA ASP A 90 11.11 28.80 1.74
C ASP A 90 11.74 27.97 2.88
N LYS A 91 13.05 27.77 2.81
CA LYS A 91 13.80 26.96 3.77
C LYS A 91 13.72 27.43 5.22
N THR A 92 13.52 28.73 5.42
CA THR A 92 13.50 29.35 6.75
C THR A 92 12.12 29.28 7.40
N ARG A 93 11.08 29.25 6.57
CA ARG A 93 9.69 29.33 7.01
C ARG A 93 8.95 27.99 6.88
N ASP A 94 9.15 27.29 5.75
CA ASP A 94 8.29 26.18 5.38
C ASP A 94 8.82 24.86 5.93
N ARG A 95 7.92 24.10 6.55
CA ARG A 95 8.19 22.79 7.13
C ARG A 95 7.15 21.79 6.72
N TYR A 96 7.54 20.54 6.77
CA TYR A 96 6.67 19.36 6.70
C TYR A 96 6.57 18.80 8.10
N PHE A 97 5.36 18.65 8.59
CA PHE A 97 5.09 18.19 9.94
C PHE A 97 4.59 16.77 9.90
N HIS A 98 5.18 15.91 10.69
CA HIS A 98 4.78 14.54 10.85
C HIS A 98 3.40 14.47 11.49
N PHE A 99 2.57 13.56 10.98
CA PHE A 99 1.22 13.38 11.49
C PHE A 99 0.75 11.95 11.19
N ILE A 100 0.32 11.21 12.21
CA ILE A 100 -0.06 9.82 12.08
C ILE A 100 -1.53 9.66 11.77
N LEU A 101 -1.82 8.78 10.83
CA LEU A 101 -3.16 8.30 10.50
C LEU A 101 -3.22 6.79 10.68
N LEU A 102 -4.28 6.27 11.30
CA LEU A 102 -4.55 4.83 11.45
C LEU A 102 -5.94 4.53 10.88
N CYS A 103 -6.04 3.45 10.09
CA CYS A 103 -7.30 2.98 9.54
C CYS A 103 -8.13 2.29 10.63
N LYS A 104 -9.37 2.72 10.82
CA LYS A 104 -10.35 1.98 11.64
C LYS A 104 -11.01 0.86 10.86
N ASP A 105 -11.28 1.10 9.60
CA ASP A 105 -12.05 0.24 8.71
C ASP A 105 -11.61 0.42 7.25
N LEU A 106 -12.29 -0.26 6.33
CA LEU A 106 -11.99 -0.21 4.90
C LEU A 106 -12.19 1.19 4.31
N GLU A 107 -13.15 1.97 4.80
CA GLU A 107 -13.36 3.35 4.35
C GLU A 107 -12.17 4.24 4.77
N GLY A 108 -11.66 4.08 5.99
CA GLY A 108 -10.43 4.74 6.44
C GLY A 108 -9.23 4.39 5.55
N TYR A 109 -9.12 3.15 5.09
CA TYR A 109 -8.11 2.78 4.09
C TYR A 109 -8.29 3.54 2.77
N HIS A 110 -9.52 3.67 2.26
CA HIS A 110 -9.81 4.46 1.05
C HIS A 110 -9.46 5.93 1.25
N GLN A 111 -9.74 6.50 2.41
CA GLN A 111 -9.36 7.88 2.73
C GLN A 111 -7.84 8.07 2.73
N ILE A 112 -7.07 7.15 3.31
CA ILE A 112 -5.60 7.19 3.24
C ILE A 112 -5.11 7.04 1.78
N CYS A 113 -5.70 6.15 0.99
CA CYS A 113 -5.37 6.01 -0.43
C CYS A 113 -5.58 7.32 -1.21
N GLU A 114 -6.68 8.03 -0.94
CA GLU A 114 -6.95 9.31 -1.59
C GLU A 114 -5.98 10.41 -1.14
N LEU A 115 -5.70 10.52 0.16
CA LEU A 115 -4.72 11.46 0.71
C LEU A 115 -3.34 11.22 0.10
N SER A 116 -2.87 9.97 0.13
CA SER A 116 -1.59 9.57 -0.45
C SER A 116 -1.55 9.86 -1.96
N THR A 117 -2.60 9.53 -2.70
CA THR A 117 -2.70 9.83 -4.14
C THR A 117 -2.56 11.32 -4.43
N ARG A 118 -3.23 12.18 -3.65
CA ARG A 118 -3.11 13.64 -3.79
C ARG A 118 -1.71 14.13 -3.49
N ALA A 119 -1.09 13.63 -2.41
CA ALA A 119 0.28 13.99 -2.03
C ALA A 119 1.30 13.58 -3.10
N TRP A 120 1.18 12.36 -3.64
CA TRP A 120 2.06 11.86 -4.70
C TRP A 120 1.91 12.62 -6.02
N LYS A 121 0.69 12.95 -6.44
CA LYS A 121 0.43 13.77 -7.64
C LYS A 121 1.03 15.18 -7.54
N ARG A 122 1.15 15.73 -6.33
CA ARG A 122 1.76 17.04 -6.06
C ARG A 122 3.25 16.96 -5.76
N SER A 123 3.84 15.76 -5.82
CA SER A 123 5.24 15.56 -5.43
C SER A 123 6.20 16.44 -6.23
N TYR A 124 7.24 16.90 -5.58
CA TYR A 124 8.33 17.66 -6.19
C TYR A 124 9.66 17.33 -5.54
N ILE A 125 10.77 17.62 -6.23
CA ILE A 125 12.11 17.41 -5.70
C ILE A 125 12.60 18.70 -5.06
N SER A 126 13.02 18.61 -3.80
CA SER A 126 13.69 19.68 -3.08
C SER A 126 14.92 19.12 -2.35
N ARG A 127 16.10 19.66 -2.61
CA ARG A 127 17.38 19.22 -2.01
C ARG A 127 17.61 17.70 -2.10
N ARG A 128 17.42 17.10 -3.27
CA ARG A 128 17.54 15.65 -3.53
C ARG A 128 16.48 14.76 -2.88
N LEU A 129 15.55 15.30 -2.08
CA LEU A 129 14.44 14.57 -1.49
C LEU A 129 13.16 14.81 -2.30
N ARG A 130 12.41 13.75 -2.55
CA ARG A 130 11.06 13.85 -3.10
C ARG A 130 10.10 14.21 -1.98
N ARG A 131 9.50 15.41 -2.09
CA ARG A 131 8.50 15.90 -1.15
C ARG A 131 7.10 15.54 -1.63
N ARG A 132 6.27 15.07 -0.73
CA ARG A 132 4.88 14.64 -0.97
C ARG A 132 3.98 15.34 0.03
N PRO A 133 3.55 16.60 -0.27
CA PRO A 133 2.80 17.39 0.70
C PRO A 133 1.35 16.94 0.82
N THR A 134 0.91 16.65 2.05
CA THR A 134 -0.49 16.56 2.41
C THR A 134 -0.94 17.89 3.00
N TYR A 135 -2.04 18.45 2.47
CA TYR A 135 -2.51 19.76 2.88
C TYR A 135 -3.63 19.68 3.92
N TYR A 136 -3.72 20.65 4.82
CA TYR A 136 -4.84 20.75 5.77
C TYR A 136 -6.21 20.75 5.09
N ARG A 137 -6.33 21.34 3.90
CA ARG A 137 -7.59 21.26 3.12
C ARG A 137 -7.94 19.83 2.71
N ASP A 138 -6.94 18.98 2.41
CA ASP A 138 -7.18 17.58 2.04
C ASP A 138 -7.78 16.81 3.21
N LEU A 139 -7.26 17.03 4.42
CA LEU A 139 -7.87 16.45 5.63
C LEU A 139 -9.33 16.88 5.80
N LYS A 140 -9.63 18.18 5.61
CA LYS A 140 -11.02 18.68 5.70
C LYS A 140 -11.93 18.09 4.62
N GLU A 141 -11.42 17.97 3.39
CA GLU A 141 -12.21 17.51 2.26
C GLU A 141 -12.47 16.01 2.29
N ILE A 142 -11.49 15.22 2.72
CA ILE A 142 -11.56 13.76 2.71
C ILE A 142 -12.06 13.22 4.03
N VAL A 143 -11.41 13.60 5.13
CA VAL A 143 -11.74 13.11 6.47
C VAL A 143 -12.88 13.90 7.09
N GLY A 144 -12.80 15.23 7.05
CA GLY A 144 -13.80 16.09 7.71
C GLY A 144 -15.20 16.01 7.10
N LYS A 145 -15.36 15.59 5.83
CA LYS A 145 -16.68 15.33 5.22
C LYS A 145 -17.26 13.97 5.56
N ASN A 146 -16.42 13.00 5.91
CA ASN A 146 -16.80 11.64 6.29
C ASN A 146 -15.94 11.20 7.48
N PRO A 147 -16.13 11.79 8.68
CA PRO A 147 -15.30 11.51 9.83
C PRO A 147 -15.63 10.15 10.47
N GLY A 148 -14.71 9.66 11.29
CA GLY A 148 -14.92 8.46 12.09
C GLY A 148 -14.29 7.19 11.56
N HIS A 149 -13.73 7.20 10.35
CA HIS A 149 -13.06 6.07 9.70
C HIS A 149 -11.53 6.05 9.91
N LEU A 150 -10.97 7.19 10.32
CA LEU A 150 -9.55 7.33 10.67
C LEU A 150 -9.38 7.74 12.13
N ILE A 151 -8.31 7.25 12.72
CA ILE A 151 -7.74 7.74 13.97
C ILE A 151 -6.49 8.53 13.60
N ALA A 152 -6.24 9.64 14.32
CA ALA A 152 -5.05 10.44 14.20
C ALA A 152 -4.28 10.51 15.51
N SER A 153 -2.94 10.63 15.45
CA SER A 153 -2.12 11.04 16.58
C SER A 153 -1.18 12.19 16.22
N SER A 154 -0.71 12.87 17.25
CA SER A 154 0.14 14.06 17.09
C SER A 154 1.54 13.77 16.55
N ALA A 155 1.93 12.51 16.39
CA ALA A 155 3.23 12.04 15.95
C ALA A 155 4.40 12.42 16.89
N CYS A 156 5.64 12.48 16.36
CA CYS A 156 6.89 12.69 17.07
C CYS A 156 7.29 14.18 17.17
N LEU A 157 8.52 14.47 17.65
CA LEU A 157 9.08 15.85 17.70
C LEU A 157 9.08 16.57 16.33
N GLY A 158 8.89 15.84 15.24
CA GLY A 158 8.68 16.40 13.90
C GLY A 158 7.29 16.99 13.67
N SER A 159 6.38 16.90 14.62
CA SER A 159 4.98 17.35 14.49
C SER A 159 4.82 18.87 14.59
N GLN A 160 3.65 19.34 14.13
CA GLN A 160 3.26 20.75 14.29
C GLN A 160 2.99 21.10 15.76
N LEU A 161 2.38 20.18 16.51
CA LEU A 161 2.09 20.35 17.92
C LEU A 161 3.36 20.52 18.74
N ASP A 162 4.29 19.58 18.58
CA ASP A 162 5.55 19.59 19.32
C ASP A 162 6.40 20.83 18.98
N LYS A 163 6.31 21.29 17.72
CA LYS A 163 6.97 22.52 17.31
C LYS A 163 6.46 23.74 18.08
N PHE A 164 5.17 23.86 18.35
CA PHE A 164 4.64 24.94 19.19
C PHE A 164 5.11 24.80 20.63
N LEU A 165 5.12 23.57 21.17
CA LEU A 165 5.58 23.30 22.54
C LEU A 165 7.09 23.58 22.71
N LEU A 166 7.92 23.26 21.73
CA LEU A 166 9.35 23.60 21.73
C LEU A 166 9.56 25.13 21.64
N GLN A 167 8.75 25.86 20.88
CA GLN A 167 8.79 27.32 20.87
C GLN A 167 8.38 27.90 22.22
N TYR A 168 7.42 27.30 22.91
CA TYR A 168 7.05 27.64 24.27
C TYR A 168 8.24 27.38 25.24
N MET A 169 8.91 26.24 25.11
CA MET A 169 10.10 25.91 25.89
C MET A 169 11.21 26.95 25.72
N ASP A 170 11.49 27.35 24.47
CA ASP A 170 12.61 28.25 24.13
C ASP A 170 12.34 29.71 24.54
N THR A 171 11.08 30.16 24.44
CA THR A 171 10.72 31.57 24.61
C THR A 171 10.02 31.90 25.92
N ASN A 172 9.45 30.88 26.58
CA ASN A 172 8.53 31.01 27.71
C ASN A 172 7.27 31.85 27.38
N ASP A 173 6.94 32.02 26.10
CA ASP A 173 5.74 32.74 25.67
C ASP A 173 4.53 31.81 25.64
N ILE A 174 3.60 32.09 26.56
CA ILE A 174 2.35 31.29 26.74
C ILE A 174 1.49 31.21 25.45
N ASN A 175 1.62 32.17 24.54
CA ASN A 175 0.89 32.18 23.31
C ASN A 175 1.18 30.94 22.44
N PHE A 176 2.39 30.39 22.52
CA PHE A 176 2.71 29.14 21.81
C PHE A 176 1.99 27.93 22.42
N TYR A 177 1.85 27.88 23.73
CA TYR A 177 1.06 26.84 24.41
C TYR A 177 -0.43 26.92 24.04
N GLU A 178 -1.01 28.13 24.04
CA GLU A 178 -2.39 28.34 23.62
C GLU A 178 -2.59 28.01 22.14
N THR A 179 -1.61 28.30 21.29
CA THR A 179 -1.62 27.91 19.87
C THR A 179 -1.60 26.38 19.72
N ALA A 180 -0.83 25.67 20.53
CA ALA A 180 -0.79 24.20 20.56
C ALA A 180 -2.17 23.63 20.91
N LYS A 181 -2.84 24.16 21.95
CA LYS A 181 -4.20 23.74 22.34
C LYS A 181 -5.22 23.99 21.24
N ASN A 182 -5.19 25.17 20.64
CA ASN A 182 -6.08 25.52 19.54
C ASN A 182 -5.89 24.59 18.32
N TRP A 183 -4.65 24.21 18.04
CA TRP A 183 -4.35 23.24 16.99
C TRP A 183 -4.94 21.86 17.33
N CYS A 184 -4.83 21.38 18.57
CA CYS A 184 -5.44 20.13 19.01
C CYS A 184 -6.97 20.14 18.79
N LEU A 185 -7.65 21.21 19.20
CA LEU A 185 -9.10 21.36 18.99
C LEU A 185 -9.47 21.42 17.51
N TYR A 186 -8.65 22.09 16.69
CA TYR A 186 -8.84 22.14 15.25
C TYR A 186 -8.75 20.74 14.62
N ILE A 187 -7.76 19.93 15.00
CA ILE A 187 -7.61 18.55 14.52
C ILE A 187 -8.77 17.69 15.02
N GLN A 188 -9.10 17.76 16.29
CA GLN A 188 -10.24 17.02 16.86
C GLN A 188 -11.55 17.33 16.12
N ASN A 189 -11.74 18.58 15.68
CA ASN A 189 -12.92 18.94 14.89
C ASN A 189 -12.95 18.29 13.50
N ILE A 190 -11.78 18.00 12.91
CA ILE A 190 -11.70 17.29 11.60
C ILE A 190 -12.01 15.81 11.76
N PHE A 191 -11.40 15.15 12.76
CA PHE A 191 -11.49 13.69 12.94
C PHE A 191 -12.68 13.25 13.77
N GLY A 192 -13.28 14.16 14.53
CA GLY A 192 -14.32 13.89 15.51
C GLY A 192 -13.76 13.52 16.89
N VAL A 193 -14.55 13.77 17.93
CA VAL A 193 -14.19 13.44 19.31
C VAL A 193 -13.94 11.94 19.44
N GLY A 194 -12.83 11.60 20.12
CA GLY A 194 -12.42 10.21 20.34
C GLY A 194 -11.69 9.56 19.17
N ASN A 195 -11.31 10.33 18.12
CA ASN A 195 -10.49 9.88 17.02
C ASN A 195 -9.17 10.66 16.84
N PHE A 196 -8.83 11.52 17.79
CA PHE A 196 -7.53 12.19 17.85
C PHE A 196 -6.89 11.98 19.21
N TYR A 197 -5.59 11.66 19.22
CA TYR A 197 -4.82 11.30 20.41
C TYR A 197 -3.51 12.07 20.44
N LEU A 198 -3.05 12.41 21.65
CA LEU A 198 -1.73 12.97 21.87
C LEU A 198 -0.70 11.84 21.97
N GLU A 199 0.45 11.99 21.36
CA GLU A 199 1.46 10.94 21.29
C GLU A 199 2.71 11.34 22.10
N MET A 200 2.98 10.56 23.15
CA MET A 200 4.22 10.67 23.94
C MET A 200 5.21 9.60 23.49
N GLN A 201 6.50 9.98 23.50
CA GLN A 201 7.57 9.06 23.08
C GLN A 201 8.62 8.91 24.18
N PRO A 202 9.19 7.67 24.34
CA PRO A 202 10.25 7.40 25.30
C PRO A 202 11.54 8.15 24.90
N SER A 203 12.12 8.90 25.82
CA SER A 203 13.41 9.56 25.60
C SER A 203 13.96 10.14 26.93
N ASN A 204 15.29 10.25 27.01
CA ASN A 204 15.98 11.01 28.03
C ASN A 204 16.32 12.44 27.59
N GLY A 205 16.01 12.80 26.33
CA GLY A 205 16.24 14.13 25.78
C GLY A 205 15.35 15.19 26.43
N LYS A 206 15.94 16.35 26.77
CA LYS A 206 15.24 17.42 27.47
C LYS A 206 14.02 17.94 26.73
N GLU A 207 14.11 18.02 25.41
CA GLU A 207 13.05 18.48 24.51
C GLU A 207 11.86 17.52 24.57
N GLN A 208 12.11 16.21 24.40
CA GLN A 208 11.04 15.20 24.43
C GLN A 208 10.39 15.11 25.82
N VAL A 209 11.18 15.11 26.88
CA VAL A 209 10.67 15.09 28.27
C VAL A 209 9.81 16.34 28.55
N PHE A 210 10.24 17.51 28.06
CA PHE A 210 9.43 18.72 28.19
C PHE A 210 8.11 18.60 27.44
N VAL A 211 8.16 18.19 26.17
CA VAL A 211 6.98 18.01 25.32
C VAL A 211 6.02 17.02 25.96
N ASN A 212 6.47 15.83 26.38
CA ASN A 212 5.64 14.83 27.05
C ASN A 212 4.87 15.39 28.25
N LYS A 213 5.55 16.22 29.09
CA LYS A 213 4.92 16.88 30.23
C LYS A 213 3.86 17.91 29.81
N GLN A 214 4.07 18.63 28.71
CA GLN A 214 3.07 19.57 28.20
C GLN A 214 1.89 18.84 27.56
N LEU A 215 2.13 17.73 26.85
CA LEU A 215 1.07 16.90 26.27
C LEU A 215 0.16 16.33 27.35
N LEU A 216 0.72 15.91 28.50
CA LEU A 216 -0.08 15.46 29.63
C LEU A 216 -1.01 16.57 30.13
N LYS A 217 -0.51 17.81 30.29
CA LYS A 217 -1.32 18.96 30.69
C LYS A 217 -2.42 19.28 29.68
N ILE A 218 -2.08 19.28 28.38
CA ILE A 218 -3.06 19.49 27.31
C ILE A 218 -4.13 18.39 27.33
N SER A 219 -3.73 17.14 27.57
CA SER A 219 -4.67 16.02 27.74
C SER A 219 -5.68 16.27 28.85
N GLU A 220 -5.22 16.72 30.01
CA GLU A 220 -6.08 17.03 31.15
C GLU A 220 -6.99 18.24 30.87
N GLU A 221 -6.45 19.33 30.29
CA GLU A 221 -7.21 20.55 30.00
C GLU A 221 -8.26 20.38 28.92
N LEU A 222 -7.97 19.60 27.87
CA LEU A 222 -8.84 19.43 26.70
C LEU A 222 -9.62 18.10 26.69
N ASN A 223 -9.37 17.22 27.67
CA ASN A 223 -9.91 15.86 27.71
C ASN A 223 -9.63 15.09 26.41
N ILE A 224 -8.40 15.22 25.89
CA ILE A 224 -7.91 14.47 24.72
C ILE A 224 -6.99 13.36 25.24
N PRO A 225 -7.33 12.08 25.01
CA PRO A 225 -6.51 10.96 25.50
C PRO A 225 -5.13 10.94 24.84
N TYR A 226 -4.17 10.30 25.51
CA TYR A 226 -2.81 10.14 25.02
C TYR A 226 -2.42 8.66 24.90
N ILE A 227 -1.40 8.42 24.08
CA ILE A 227 -0.76 7.12 23.86
C ILE A 227 0.75 7.25 24.06
N ILE A 228 1.42 6.12 24.26
CA ILE A 228 2.88 6.01 24.24
C ILE A 228 3.26 5.14 23.02
N THR A 229 4.16 5.64 22.17
CA THR A 229 4.66 4.94 20.98
C THR A 229 6.17 5.02 20.91
N THR A 230 6.80 4.15 20.13
CA THR A 230 8.25 4.07 20.04
C THR A 230 8.83 4.64 18.75
N ASP A 231 8.00 4.96 17.76
CA ASP A 231 8.48 5.48 16.46
C ASP A 231 9.63 4.62 15.90
N SER A 232 9.43 3.29 15.88
CA SER A 232 10.55 2.37 15.71
C SER A 232 11.09 2.36 14.27
N HIS A 233 12.39 2.65 14.14
CA HIS A 233 13.16 2.64 12.90
C HIS A 233 14.12 1.45 12.83
N TYR A 234 14.38 0.80 13.96
CA TYR A 234 15.07 -0.48 14.08
C TYR A 234 14.38 -1.33 15.16
N LEU A 235 14.71 -2.61 15.29
CA LEU A 235 13.90 -3.53 16.09
C LEU A 235 14.40 -3.68 17.52
N ARG A 236 15.70 -3.70 17.74
CA ARG A 236 16.32 -4.03 19.02
C ARG A 236 17.46 -3.07 19.32
N PRO A 237 17.81 -2.82 20.59
CA PRO A 237 18.94 -1.95 20.96
C PRO A 237 20.25 -2.33 20.27
N GLU A 238 20.49 -3.62 20.02
CA GLU A 238 21.69 -4.14 19.35
C GLU A 238 21.77 -3.68 17.89
N ASP A 239 20.63 -3.39 17.25
CA ASP A 239 20.58 -2.94 15.86
C ASP A 239 20.93 -1.47 15.69
N ALA A 240 21.09 -0.71 16.78
CA ALA A 240 21.40 0.73 16.75
C ALA A 240 22.66 1.06 15.93
N PHE A 241 23.70 0.23 16.04
CA PHE A 241 24.94 0.39 15.26
C PHE A 241 24.70 0.18 13.75
N ILE A 242 23.88 -0.80 13.39
CA ILE A 242 23.54 -1.07 11.97
C ILE A 242 22.72 0.10 11.44
N HIS A 243 21.76 0.60 12.23
CA HIS A 243 20.93 1.74 11.88
C HIS A 243 21.78 3.02 11.71
N GLU A 244 22.69 3.34 12.65
CA GLU A 244 23.62 4.46 12.54
C GLU A 244 24.48 4.34 11.27
N THR A 245 25.00 3.14 10.97
CA THR A 245 25.78 2.89 9.76
C THR A 245 24.95 3.13 8.51
N PHE A 246 23.69 2.69 8.48
CA PHE A 246 22.77 2.91 7.37
C PHE A 246 22.49 4.40 7.14
N LEU A 247 22.28 5.17 8.21
CA LEU A 247 22.07 6.62 8.13
C LEU A 247 23.29 7.36 7.59
N ASN A 248 24.50 6.97 8.03
CA ASN A 248 25.76 7.61 7.65
C ASN A 248 26.29 7.15 6.26
N ALA A 249 25.78 6.06 5.71
CA ALA A 249 26.13 5.59 4.37
C ALA A 249 25.65 6.54 3.25
N GLN A 250 24.89 7.57 3.58
CA GLN A 250 24.43 8.59 2.65
C GLN A 250 25.20 9.90 2.92
N ASP A 251 25.64 10.55 1.85
CA ASP A 251 26.44 11.79 1.87
C ASP A 251 26.12 12.77 3.03
N GLY A 252 26.96 12.79 4.03
CA GLY A 252 26.96 13.75 5.12
C GLY A 252 26.66 13.12 6.49
N GLU A 253 27.49 13.47 7.46
CA GLU A 253 27.21 13.21 8.86
C GLU A 253 25.86 13.86 9.23
N ARG A 254 24.86 13.04 9.51
CA ARG A 254 23.66 13.50 10.17
C ARG A 254 23.98 13.54 11.68
N GLU A 255 23.77 14.65 12.33
CA GLU A 255 23.68 14.73 13.80
C GLU A 255 22.44 13.97 14.28
N VAL A 256 22.55 12.65 14.40
CA VAL A 256 21.38 11.78 14.48
C VAL A 256 21.31 11.00 15.78
N LYS A 257 22.42 10.95 16.55
CA LYS A 257 22.52 10.10 17.75
C LYS A 257 21.41 10.32 18.76
N SER A 258 21.01 11.55 19.04
CA SER A 258 20.04 11.84 20.10
C SER A 258 18.59 11.52 19.73
N PHE A 259 18.22 11.64 18.46
CA PHE A 259 16.83 11.43 18.03
C PHE A 259 16.49 9.93 17.90
N TYR A 260 17.38 9.14 17.26
CA TYR A 260 17.12 7.73 17.01
C TYR A 260 17.58 6.78 18.13
N GLU A 261 18.12 7.28 19.24
CA GLU A 261 18.60 6.45 20.36
C GLU A 261 17.49 5.58 20.95
N THR A 262 16.25 6.05 20.93
CA THR A 262 15.09 5.39 21.54
C THR A 262 14.03 4.93 20.51
N THR A 263 14.34 4.97 19.21
CA THR A 263 13.38 4.62 18.15
C THR A 263 13.44 3.13 17.79
N TYR A 264 13.27 2.25 18.78
CA TYR A 264 13.23 0.79 18.60
C TYR A 264 12.00 0.20 19.29
N MET A 265 11.70 -1.08 19.02
CA MET A 265 10.58 -1.76 19.65
C MET A 265 10.93 -2.14 21.07
N MET A 266 10.23 -1.57 22.04
CA MET A 266 10.53 -1.68 23.45
C MET A 266 9.64 -2.69 24.18
N THR A 267 10.21 -3.31 25.20
CA THR A 267 9.49 -4.06 26.24
C THR A 267 8.74 -3.10 27.17
N ASP A 268 7.82 -3.61 27.97
CA ASP A 268 7.13 -2.85 29.02
C ASP A 268 8.11 -2.22 30.03
N GLU A 269 9.14 -2.97 30.45
CA GLU A 269 10.14 -2.49 31.39
C GLU A 269 10.95 -1.33 30.81
N GLU A 270 11.37 -1.42 29.55
CA GLU A 270 12.07 -0.34 28.85
C GLU A 270 11.19 0.92 28.74
N ILE A 271 9.93 0.78 28.29
CA ILE A 271 8.99 1.92 28.23
C ILE A 271 8.91 2.60 29.58
N ARG A 272 8.62 1.88 30.65
CA ARG A 272 8.49 2.44 32.01
C ARG A 272 9.75 3.17 32.47
N SER A 273 10.93 2.67 32.11
CA SER A 273 12.21 3.29 32.47
C SER A 273 12.42 4.70 31.91
N PHE A 274 11.81 5.00 30.75
CA PHE A 274 11.89 6.31 30.12
C PHE A 274 10.86 7.33 30.63
N PHE A 275 9.89 6.89 31.45
CA PHE A 275 8.86 7.76 32.01
C PHE A 275 8.88 7.84 33.56
N PRO A 276 10.05 8.08 34.21
CA PRO A 276 10.12 8.15 35.67
C PRO A 276 9.36 9.33 36.28
N TYR A 277 8.87 10.23 35.43
CA TYR A 277 8.10 11.43 35.82
C TYR A 277 6.58 11.24 35.67
N LEU A 278 6.10 10.08 35.15
CA LEU A 278 4.70 9.71 35.12
C LEU A 278 4.38 8.80 36.32
N THR A 279 3.13 8.88 36.80
CA THR A 279 2.62 7.91 37.77
C THR A 279 2.24 6.60 37.07
N GLU A 280 2.12 5.53 37.84
CA GLU A 280 1.67 4.25 37.32
C GLU A 280 0.29 4.36 36.66
N GLU A 281 -0.63 5.10 37.27
CA GLU A 281 -1.98 5.35 36.72
C GLU A 281 -1.94 6.07 35.36
N GLN A 282 -0.98 6.98 35.18
CA GLN A 282 -0.80 7.71 33.90
C GLN A 282 -0.26 6.79 32.81
N ILE A 283 0.67 5.88 33.12
CA ILE A 283 1.17 4.88 32.18
C ILE A 283 0.06 3.89 31.82
N GLU A 284 -0.68 3.37 32.81
CA GLU A 284 -1.79 2.47 32.58
C GLU A 284 -2.93 3.15 31.76
N ALA A 285 -3.16 4.45 31.94
CA ALA A 285 -4.11 5.20 31.12
C ALA A 285 -3.69 5.25 29.64
N ALA A 286 -2.41 5.45 29.34
CA ALA A 286 -1.87 5.38 27.98
C ALA A 286 -2.06 3.98 27.37
N TYR A 287 -1.76 2.92 28.14
CA TYR A 287 -1.91 1.53 27.69
C TYR A 287 -3.37 1.16 27.44
N LYS A 288 -4.27 1.60 28.32
CA LYS A 288 -5.70 1.45 28.11
C LYS A 288 -6.14 2.13 26.80
N THR A 289 -5.66 3.34 26.56
CA THR A 289 -5.96 4.07 25.32
C THR A 289 -5.48 3.32 24.07
N ILE A 290 -4.30 2.70 24.10
CA ILE A 290 -3.78 1.87 22.98
C ILE A 290 -4.71 0.68 22.73
N ARG A 291 -5.19 -0.01 23.79
CA ARG A 291 -6.15 -1.12 23.67
C ARG A 291 -7.49 -0.65 23.10
N GLU A 292 -7.99 0.48 23.55
CA GLU A 292 -9.21 1.09 23.00
C GLU A 292 -9.07 1.41 21.50
N ILE A 293 -7.90 1.91 21.07
CA ILE A 293 -7.61 2.12 19.64
C ILE A 293 -7.56 0.80 18.90
N LYS A 294 -6.86 -0.20 19.44
CA LYS A 294 -6.82 -1.55 18.87
C LYS A 294 -8.23 -2.11 18.66
N ASP A 295 -9.09 -1.95 19.63
CA ASP A 295 -10.47 -2.48 19.58
C ASP A 295 -11.38 -1.69 18.62
N LYS A 296 -11.12 -0.40 18.42
CA LYS A 296 -11.79 0.44 17.41
C LYS A 296 -11.39 0.09 15.97
N CYS A 297 -10.22 -0.48 15.75
CA CYS A 297 -9.77 -0.86 14.42
C CYS A 297 -10.35 -2.22 14.04
N GLU A 298 -11.06 -2.30 12.93
CA GLU A 298 -11.61 -3.54 12.40
C GLU A 298 -10.54 -4.42 11.74
N ASP A 299 -10.80 -5.72 11.68
CA ASP A 299 -10.01 -6.66 10.89
C ASP A 299 -10.62 -6.74 9.48
N PHE A 300 -10.12 -5.93 8.56
CA PHE A 300 -10.56 -5.92 7.17
C PHE A 300 -9.44 -6.36 6.21
N SER A 301 -9.80 -6.83 5.03
CA SER A 301 -8.85 -7.23 3.99
C SER A 301 -8.85 -6.24 2.84
N ILE A 302 -7.66 -5.83 2.42
CA ILE A 302 -7.44 -5.09 1.16
C ILE A 302 -7.07 -6.01 -0.01
N LEU A 303 -6.79 -7.29 0.29
CA LEU A 303 -6.56 -8.30 -0.74
C LEU A 303 -7.88 -8.74 -1.33
N LYS A 304 -8.04 -8.52 -2.61
CA LYS A 304 -9.19 -9.03 -3.38
C LYS A 304 -8.76 -10.22 -4.21
N PRO A 305 -9.71 -11.11 -4.58
CA PRO A 305 -9.47 -12.09 -5.62
C PRO A 305 -8.97 -11.38 -6.88
N LEU A 306 -8.12 -12.06 -7.62
CA LEU A 306 -7.71 -11.56 -8.92
C LEU A 306 -8.89 -11.53 -9.87
N GLU A 307 -9.12 -10.38 -10.47
CA GLU A 307 -10.16 -10.17 -11.47
C GLU A 307 -9.51 -9.71 -12.76
N ILE A 308 -9.79 -10.44 -13.85
CA ILE A 308 -9.47 -9.97 -15.19
C ILE A 308 -10.55 -8.96 -15.57
N PRO A 309 -10.20 -7.72 -15.94
CA PRO A 309 -11.17 -6.70 -16.28
C PRO A 309 -12.11 -7.16 -17.39
N GLN A 310 -13.41 -6.97 -17.17
CA GLN A 310 -14.45 -7.24 -18.17
C GLN A 310 -14.77 -5.92 -18.88
N LEU A 311 -14.29 -5.77 -20.11
CA LEU A 311 -14.64 -4.62 -20.93
C LEU A 311 -16.06 -4.77 -21.47
N PRO A 312 -16.72 -3.68 -21.91
CA PRO A 312 -18.00 -3.75 -22.59
C PRO A 312 -17.77 -4.29 -24.01
N TRP A 313 -17.55 -5.61 -24.10
CA TRP A 313 -17.37 -6.28 -25.37
C TRP A 313 -18.59 -6.02 -26.25
N ARG A 314 -18.35 -5.59 -27.49
CA ARG A 314 -19.39 -5.61 -28.51
C ARG A 314 -19.61 -7.08 -28.90
N GLU A 315 -20.86 -7.45 -29.12
CA GLU A 315 -21.11 -8.67 -29.86
C GLU A 315 -20.65 -8.39 -31.27
N PHE A 316 -19.77 -9.25 -31.77
CA PHE A 316 -19.43 -9.21 -33.18
C PHE A 316 -20.70 -9.61 -33.97
N GLU A 317 -20.85 -9.07 -35.17
CA GLU A 317 -21.81 -9.65 -36.11
C GLU A 317 -21.38 -11.09 -36.30
N MET A 318 -22.22 -12.01 -35.82
CA MET A 318 -21.95 -13.43 -35.91
C MET A 318 -21.73 -13.79 -37.37
N TYR A 319 -20.77 -14.66 -37.63
CA TYR A 319 -20.64 -15.27 -38.95
C TYR A 319 -21.90 -16.07 -39.24
N GLU A 320 -22.13 -16.46 -40.53
CA GLU A 320 -23.21 -17.34 -40.89
C GLU A 320 -23.04 -18.70 -40.17
N GLU A 321 -24.13 -19.40 -39.91
CA GLU A 321 -24.14 -20.68 -39.17
C GLU A 321 -23.22 -21.73 -39.84
N GLU A 322 -23.14 -21.74 -41.15
CA GLU A 322 -22.25 -22.61 -41.93
C GLU A 322 -20.76 -22.36 -41.66
N ASP A 323 -20.36 -21.12 -41.43
CA ASP A 323 -18.98 -20.77 -41.02
C ASP A 323 -18.63 -21.33 -39.64
N TYR A 324 -19.56 -21.22 -38.66
CA TYR A 324 -19.35 -21.77 -37.32
C TYR A 324 -19.23 -23.28 -37.37
N ASP A 325 -20.13 -23.98 -38.06
CA ASP A 325 -20.11 -25.43 -38.19
C ASP A 325 -18.80 -25.92 -38.81
N TYR A 326 -18.29 -25.20 -39.82
CA TYR A 326 -17.00 -25.51 -40.42
C TYR A 326 -15.86 -25.38 -39.39
N TYR A 327 -15.76 -24.23 -38.71
CA TYR A 327 -14.66 -24.01 -37.75
C TYR A 327 -14.78 -24.92 -36.53
N PHE A 328 -15.94 -25.23 -36.02
CA PHE A 328 -16.13 -26.20 -34.92
C PHE A 328 -15.73 -27.63 -35.35
N SER A 329 -15.91 -27.98 -36.62
CA SER A 329 -15.49 -29.29 -37.13
C SER A 329 -13.97 -29.46 -37.18
N ILE A 330 -13.22 -28.36 -37.39
CA ILE A 330 -11.73 -28.38 -37.52
C ILE A 330 -11.02 -27.93 -36.26
N ILE A 331 -11.65 -27.15 -35.36
CA ILE A 331 -11.16 -26.70 -34.07
C ILE A 331 -12.26 -26.93 -33.03
N PRO A 332 -12.44 -28.18 -32.55
CA PRO A 332 -13.57 -28.54 -31.67
C PRO A 332 -13.65 -27.74 -30.37
N GLU A 333 -12.53 -27.26 -29.83
CA GLU A 333 -12.51 -26.44 -28.59
C GLU A 333 -13.31 -25.14 -28.77
N LEU A 334 -13.41 -24.56 -29.96
CA LEU A 334 -14.20 -23.35 -30.20
C LEU A 334 -15.67 -23.51 -29.82
N GLN A 335 -16.25 -24.70 -29.96
CA GLN A 335 -17.64 -24.96 -29.61
C GLN A 335 -17.89 -24.75 -28.12
N LYS A 336 -16.95 -25.16 -27.23
CA LYS A 336 -17.06 -24.93 -25.78
C LYS A 336 -17.14 -23.45 -25.45
N PHE A 337 -16.31 -22.62 -26.11
CA PHE A 337 -16.33 -21.17 -25.92
C PHE A 337 -17.61 -20.52 -26.45
N ALA A 338 -18.13 -21.00 -27.58
CA ALA A 338 -19.40 -20.53 -28.16
C ALA A 338 -20.60 -20.81 -27.24
N GLU A 339 -20.63 -21.99 -26.59
CA GLU A 339 -21.67 -22.39 -25.65
C GLU A 339 -21.52 -21.80 -24.24
N SER A 340 -20.43 -21.07 -23.98
CA SER A 340 -20.17 -20.47 -22.67
C SER A 340 -21.21 -19.41 -22.31
N SER A 341 -21.56 -19.36 -21.04
CA SER A 341 -22.37 -18.26 -20.46
C SER A 341 -21.62 -16.93 -20.42
N HIS A 342 -20.28 -16.97 -20.52
CA HIS A 342 -19.43 -15.77 -20.44
C HIS A 342 -19.29 -15.10 -21.80
N LYS A 343 -19.61 -13.81 -21.85
CA LYS A 343 -19.55 -13.03 -23.09
C LYS A 343 -18.16 -13.00 -23.73
N ALA A 344 -17.12 -12.87 -22.93
CA ALA A 344 -15.73 -12.84 -23.42
C ALA A 344 -15.35 -14.14 -24.16
N ASP A 345 -15.86 -15.30 -23.74
CA ASP A 345 -15.58 -16.56 -24.39
C ASP A 345 -16.19 -16.60 -25.81
N ARG A 346 -17.46 -16.19 -25.94
CA ARG A 346 -18.12 -16.11 -27.26
C ARG A 346 -17.45 -15.09 -28.19
N VAL A 347 -17.04 -13.93 -27.65
CA VAL A 347 -16.29 -12.93 -28.43
C VAL A 347 -14.92 -13.46 -28.87
N LEU A 348 -14.27 -14.31 -28.06
CA LEU A 348 -13.00 -14.93 -28.43
C LEU A 348 -13.18 -15.87 -29.66
N VAL A 349 -14.29 -16.58 -29.76
CA VAL A 349 -14.59 -17.44 -30.95
C VAL A 349 -14.55 -16.61 -32.23
N ASP A 350 -15.29 -15.50 -32.24
CA ASP A 350 -15.34 -14.60 -33.39
C ASP A 350 -13.96 -14.00 -33.71
N ALA A 351 -13.22 -13.61 -32.70
CA ALA A 351 -11.88 -13.07 -32.87
C ALA A 351 -10.89 -14.10 -33.47
N VAL A 352 -10.96 -15.35 -33.02
CA VAL A 352 -10.14 -16.45 -33.58
C VAL A 352 -10.50 -16.74 -35.02
N ILE A 353 -11.80 -16.85 -35.37
CA ILE A 353 -12.25 -17.03 -36.72
C ILE A 353 -11.80 -15.87 -37.63
N ALA A 354 -11.95 -14.63 -37.16
CA ALA A 354 -11.46 -13.45 -37.86
C ALA A 354 -9.94 -13.53 -38.13
N GLY A 355 -9.19 -13.93 -37.14
CA GLY A 355 -7.74 -14.12 -37.26
C GLY A 355 -7.37 -15.19 -38.28
N ILE A 356 -8.05 -16.34 -38.29
CA ILE A 356 -7.79 -17.38 -39.27
C ILE A 356 -8.14 -16.90 -40.69
N LYS A 357 -9.23 -16.14 -40.87
CA LYS A 357 -9.61 -15.58 -42.15
C LYS A 357 -8.63 -14.53 -42.63
N SER A 358 -8.06 -13.72 -41.75
CA SER A 358 -7.09 -12.65 -42.09
C SER A 358 -5.68 -13.15 -42.33
N HIS A 359 -5.28 -14.31 -41.79
CA HIS A 359 -3.97 -14.89 -41.91
C HIS A 359 -3.96 -16.16 -42.79
N PRO A 360 -3.62 -16.08 -44.08
CA PRO A 360 -3.63 -17.26 -44.99
C PRO A 360 -2.73 -18.40 -44.49
N ASP A 361 -1.68 -18.10 -43.73
CA ASP A 361 -0.77 -19.09 -43.17
C ASP A 361 -1.32 -19.84 -41.93
N LEU A 362 -2.49 -19.43 -41.43
CA LEU A 362 -3.26 -20.18 -40.43
C LEU A 362 -4.29 -21.13 -41.05
N GLN A 363 -4.51 -21.09 -42.36
CA GLN A 363 -5.53 -21.90 -43.05
C GLN A 363 -4.94 -23.28 -43.42
N ASN A 364 -4.55 -24.07 -42.44
CA ASN A 364 -4.04 -25.42 -42.61
C ASN A 364 -4.18 -26.23 -41.31
N GLN A 365 -4.15 -27.58 -41.44
CA GLN A 365 -4.39 -28.49 -40.34
C GLN A 365 -3.44 -28.29 -39.16
N ALA A 366 -2.16 -28.03 -39.39
CA ALA A 366 -1.18 -27.83 -38.30
C ALA A 366 -1.51 -26.58 -37.46
N ALA A 367 -2.01 -25.51 -38.09
CA ALA A 367 -2.46 -24.33 -37.37
C ALA A 367 -3.77 -24.58 -36.60
N TYR A 368 -4.71 -25.35 -37.17
CA TYR A 368 -5.96 -25.71 -36.47
C TYR A 368 -5.68 -26.57 -35.25
N ASP A 369 -4.79 -27.56 -35.35
CA ASP A 369 -4.41 -28.42 -34.23
C ASP A 369 -3.72 -27.57 -33.11
N ALA A 370 -2.82 -26.66 -33.47
CA ALA A 370 -2.12 -25.79 -32.50
C ALA A 370 -3.08 -24.78 -31.87
N LEU A 371 -4.05 -24.22 -32.61
CA LEU A 371 -5.07 -23.34 -32.05
C LEU A 371 -5.98 -24.10 -31.10
N ASN A 372 -6.36 -25.32 -31.45
CA ASN A 372 -7.16 -26.17 -30.58
C ASN A 372 -6.46 -26.44 -29.25
N GLU A 373 -5.14 -26.77 -29.27
CA GLU A 373 -4.34 -26.95 -28.07
C GLU A 373 -4.28 -25.66 -27.23
N CYS A 374 -4.09 -24.50 -27.85
CA CYS A 374 -4.06 -23.20 -27.15
C CYS A 374 -5.41 -22.89 -26.48
N LEU A 375 -6.52 -23.17 -27.14
CA LEU A 375 -7.87 -22.98 -26.62
C LEU A 375 -8.16 -23.94 -25.46
N GLU A 376 -7.81 -25.24 -25.58
CA GLU A 376 -7.94 -26.19 -24.48
C GLU A 376 -7.18 -25.71 -23.23
N MET A 377 -5.92 -25.27 -23.38
CA MET A 377 -5.14 -24.70 -22.27
C MET A 377 -5.79 -23.48 -21.66
N THR A 378 -6.37 -22.61 -22.50
CA THR A 378 -7.08 -21.41 -22.06
C THR A 378 -8.31 -21.77 -21.23
N TRP A 379 -9.09 -22.72 -21.70
CA TRP A 379 -10.30 -23.22 -21.01
C TRP A 379 -9.95 -23.81 -19.64
N ILE A 380 -9.03 -24.79 -19.62
CA ILE A 380 -8.62 -25.45 -18.37
C ILE A 380 -8.02 -24.43 -17.38
N SER A 381 -7.24 -23.47 -17.87
CA SER A 381 -6.70 -22.41 -17.01
C SER A 381 -7.80 -21.53 -16.43
N SER A 382 -8.85 -21.23 -17.18
CA SER A 382 -10.01 -20.48 -16.70
C SER A 382 -10.74 -21.21 -15.58
N GLU A 383 -10.95 -22.51 -15.73
CA GLU A 383 -11.61 -23.36 -14.72
C GLU A 383 -10.77 -23.48 -13.43
N VAL A 384 -9.47 -23.78 -13.55
CA VAL A 384 -8.56 -23.96 -12.40
C VAL A 384 -8.42 -22.66 -11.59
N ASN A 385 -8.31 -21.53 -12.24
CA ASN A 385 -8.08 -20.25 -11.58
C ASN A 385 -9.36 -19.48 -11.27
N LYS A 386 -10.51 -19.95 -11.72
CA LYS A 386 -11.79 -19.23 -11.67
C LYS A 386 -11.68 -17.81 -12.25
N ALA A 387 -10.91 -17.68 -13.32
CA ALA A 387 -10.61 -16.43 -14.00
C ALA A 387 -10.85 -16.56 -15.49
N GLN A 388 -11.39 -15.52 -16.15
CA GLN A 388 -11.73 -15.56 -17.56
C GLN A 388 -10.54 -15.20 -18.44
N TRP A 389 -9.75 -16.19 -18.84
CA TRP A 389 -8.58 -15.96 -19.70
C TRP A 389 -8.92 -15.42 -21.09
N SER A 390 -10.11 -15.70 -21.61
CA SER A 390 -10.61 -15.07 -22.84
C SER A 390 -10.63 -13.56 -22.75
N ALA A 391 -11.11 -13.02 -21.62
CA ALA A 391 -11.11 -11.59 -21.39
C ALA A 391 -9.67 -11.02 -21.30
N TYR A 392 -8.71 -11.78 -20.75
CA TYR A 392 -7.30 -11.38 -20.73
C TYR A 392 -6.76 -11.20 -22.17
N PHE A 393 -6.98 -12.17 -23.05
CA PHE A 393 -6.48 -12.07 -24.44
C PHE A 393 -7.16 -10.95 -25.21
N LEU A 394 -8.46 -10.80 -25.10
CA LEU A 394 -9.21 -9.73 -25.77
C LEU A 394 -8.83 -8.34 -25.25
N ASN A 395 -8.56 -8.19 -23.95
CA ASN A 395 -8.03 -6.95 -23.39
C ASN A 395 -6.66 -6.61 -23.98
N LEU A 396 -5.79 -7.62 -24.07
CA LEU A 396 -4.44 -7.43 -24.62
C LEU A 396 -4.49 -7.09 -26.10
N GLN A 397 -5.34 -7.77 -26.88
CA GLN A 397 -5.60 -7.44 -28.30
C GLN A 397 -6.00 -5.98 -28.42
N LYS A 398 -6.99 -5.52 -27.67
CA LYS A 398 -7.45 -4.15 -27.71
C LYS A 398 -6.36 -3.15 -27.36
N ILE A 399 -5.51 -3.43 -26.38
CA ILE A 399 -4.37 -2.56 -26.02
C ILE A 399 -3.38 -2.48 -27.20
N ILE A 400 -3.08 -3.60 -27.84
CA ILE A 400 -2.17 -3.64 -29.00
C ILE A 400 -2.76 -2.87 -30.18
N ASP A 401 -4.04 -3.04 -30.47
CA ASP A 401 -4.74 -2.29 -31.51
C ASP A 401 -4.69 -0.78 -31.28
N GLU A 402 -4.93 -0.33 -30.05
CA GLU A 402 -4.84 1.08 -29.70
C GLU A 402 -3.40 1.62 -29.82
N CYS A 403 -2.38 0.81 -29.52
CA CYS A 403 -0.99 1.18 -29.73
C CYS A 403 -0.68 1.38 -31.22
N TRP A 404 -1.13 0.48 -32.09
CA TRP A 404 -0.96 0.60 -33.54
C TRP A 404 -1.72 1.82 -34.10
N ASN A 405 -2.97 2.02 -33.67
CA ASN A 405 -3.78 3.16 -34.07
C ASN A 405 -3.16 4.51 -33.66
N ALA A 406 -2.45 4.54 -32.51
CA ALA A 406 -1.69 5.70 -32.06
C ALA A 406 -0.33 5.89 -32.77
N GLY A 407 0.03 5.00 -33.71
CA GLY A 407 1.31 5.05 -34.43
C GLY A 407 2.52 4.59 -33.61
N THR A 408 2.29 3.86 -32.50
CA THR A 408 3.35 3.30 -31.67
C THR A 408 3.82 1.98 -32.26
N LEU A 409 5.16 1.79 -32.36
CA LEU A 409 5.72 0.49 -32.75
C LEU A 409 5.60 -0.53 -31.62
N VAL A 410 4.94 -1.64 -31.91
CA VAL A 410 4.83 -2.77 -31.00
C VAL A 410 5.86 -3.83 -31.35
N MET A 411 6.51 -4.42 -30.33
CA MET A 411 7.48 -5.50 -30.55
C MET A 411 6.79 -6.73 -31.16
N PRO A 412 7.44 -7.44 -32.11
CA PRO A 412 6.84 -8.60 -32.77
C PRO A 412 6.41 -9.72 -31.83
N ALA A 413 7.17 -9.99 -30.78
CA ALA A 413 6.86 -10.88 -29.67
C ALA A 413 7.82 -10.69 -28.52
N ARG A 414 7.49 -11.21 -27.34
CA ARG A 414 8.39 -11.23 -26.18
C ARG A 414 8.18 -12.49 -25.35
N GLY A 415 9.29 -13.10 -24.90
CA GLY A 415 9.27 -14.21 -23.96
C GLY A 415 8.56 -15.45 -24.51
N SER A 416 7.89 -16.19 -23.62
CA SER A 416 7.20 -17.44 -23.97
C SER A 416 5.93 -17.25 -24.80
N GLY A 417 5.37 -16.04 -24.84
CA GLY A 417 4.19 -15.73 -25.66
C GLY A 417 4.41 -15.99 -27.16
N GLY A 418 5.66 -15.88 -27.64
CA GLY A 418 6.00 -16.22 -29.02
C GLY A 418 5.72 -17.66 -29.44
N GLY A 419 5.47 -18.57 -28.49
CA GLY A 419 5.13 -19.96 -28.75
C GLY A 419 3.63 -20.29 -28.58
N PHE A 420 2.76 -19.29 -28.39
CA PHE A 420 1.34 -19.47 -28.17
C PHE A 420 0.54 -18.93 -29.37
N LEU A 421 0.17 -19.83 -30.29
CA LEU A 421 -0.35 -19.44 -31.61
C LEU A 421 -1.63 -18.59 -31.54
N LEU A 422 -2.42 -18.75 -30.50
CA LEU A 422 -3.62 -17.92 -30.26
C LEU A 422 -3.27 -16.42 -30.23
N LEU A 423 -2.09 -16.03 -29.68
CA LEU A 423 -1.68 -14.62 -29.66
C LEU A 423 -1.39 -14.09 -31.09
N TYR A 424 -0.91 -14.92 -31.98
CA TYR A 424 -0.71 -14.57 -33.38
C TYR A 424 -2.06 -14.46 -34.12
N ALA A 425 -2.96 -15.40 -33.90
CA ALA A 425 -4.30 -15.34 -34.49
C ALA A 425 -5.10 -14.10 -34.06
N LEU A 426 -4.80 -13.56 -32.87
CA LEU A 426 -5.42 -12.34 -32.35
C LEU A 426 -4.64 -11.05 -32.65
N ASP A 427 -3.64 -11.07 -33.53
CA ASP A 427 -2.76 -9.94 -33.84
C ASP A 427 -2.06 -9.30 -32.66
N ILE A 428 -1.97 -10.02 -31.51
CA ILE A 428 -1.26 -9.56 -30.31
C ILE A 428 0.26 -9.63 -30.55
N ILE A 429 0.71 -10.65 -31.29
CA ILE A 429 2.10 -10.81 -31.71
C ILE A 429 2.16 -10.98 -33.24
N GLN A 430 3.34 -10.75 -33.85
CA GLN A 430 3.54 -10.81 -35.29
C GLN A 430 4.37 -12.03 -35.74
N ILE A 431 4.61 -12.97 -34.81
CA ILE A 431 5.40 -14.18 -35.09
C ILE A 431 4.46 -15.40 -35.11
N ASN A 432 4.40 -16.08 -36.26
CA ASN A 432 3.80 -17.39 -36.37
C ASN A 432 4.82 -18.46 -35.92
N CYS A 433 4.62 -19.03 -34.72
CA CYS A 433 5.53 -20.00 -34.13
C CYS A 433 5.68 -21.31 -34.95
N LEU A 434 4.72 -21.63 -35.83
CA LEU A 434 4.80 -22.80 -36.71
C LEU A 434 5.84 -22.64 -37.82
N ARG A 435 6.32 -21.41 -38.10
CA ARG A 435 7.35 -21.13 -39.10
C ARG A 435 8.77 -21.20 -38.52
N GLU A 436 8.89 -21.32 -37.21
CA GLU A 436 10.18 -21.32 -36.53
C GLU A 436 10.88 -22.69 -36.70
N LYS A 437 12.21 -22.63 -36.92
CA LYS A 437 13.03 -23.85 -37.07
C LYS A 437 13.13 -24.66 -35.77
N THR A 438 13.02 -23.98 -34.63
CA THR A 438 13.07 -24.61 -33.31
C THR A 438 11.64 -24.70 -32.77
N PRO A 439 11.17 -25.91 -32.41
CA PRO A 439 9.84 -26.07 -31.86
C PRO A 439 9.65 -25.22 -30.60
N THR A 440 8.53 -24.52 -30.55
CA THR A 440 8.07 -23.81 -29.36
C THR A 440 6.88 -24.54 -28.79
N PHE A 441 6.70 -24.45 -27.47
CA PHE A 441 5.66 -25.21 -26.79
C PHE A 441 4.70 -24.25 -26.10
N PRO A 442 3.37 -24.31 -26.38
CA PRO A 442 2.36 -23.42 -25.84
C PRO A 442 2.27 -23.48 -24.31
N TRP A 443 2.55 -24.65 -23.69
CA TRP A 443 2.57 -24.82 -22.24
C TRP A 443 3.68 -24.02 -21.53
N ARG A 444 4.64 -23.44 -22.22
CA ARG A 444 5.64 -22.52 -21.64
C ARG A 444 5.03 -21.16 -21.35
N PHE A 445 4.02 -20.77 -22.10
CA PHE A 445 3.31 -19.52 -21.90
C PHE A 445 2.15 -19.68 -20.92
N LEU A 446 1.22 -20.60 -21.21
CA LEU A 446 0.07 -20.88 -20.38
C LEU A 446 0.06 -22.36 -19.99
N ASN A 447 0.19 -22.66 -18.71
CA ASN A 447 0.17 -24.04 -18.21
C ASN A 447 -0.79 -24.13 -17.02
N PRO A 448 -1.93 -24.83 -17.17
CA PRO A 448 -2.93 -24.95 -16.11
C PRO A 448 -2.39 -25.44 -14.77
N ALA A 449 -1.35 -26.29 -14.79
CA ALA A 449 -0.73 -26.80 -13.55
C ALA A 449 0.17 -25.79 -12.82
N ARG A 450 0.56 -24.68 -13.48
CA ARG A 450 1.49 -23.67 -12.92
C ARG A 450 0.91 -22.27 -12.91
N VAL A 451 -0.23 -22.07 -13.53
CA VAL A 451 -0.89 -20.76 -13.55
C VAL A 451 -1.37 -20.46 -12.15
N SER A 452 -0.55 -19.76 -11.39
CA SER A 452 -1.07 -18.92 -10.33
C SER A 452 -1.55 -17.65 -11.01
N VAL A 453 -2.75 -17.24 -10.70
CA VAL A 453 -3.33 -16.04 -11.29
C VAL A 453 -2.44 -14.87 -10.95
N LEU A 454 -1.68 -14.42 -11.92
CA LEU A 454 -0.84 -13.22 -11.89
C LEU A 454 0.29 -13.22 -10.83
N ASP A 455 1.45 -13.72 -11.20
CA ASP A 455 2.70 -13.18 -10.67
C ASP A 455 3.05 -11.88 -11.38
#